data_28072e2d758d29cf6494b05c465e0e02
#
_entry.id   28072e2d758d29cf6494b05c465e0e02
#
_cell.length_a   1.000
_cell.length_b   1.000
_cell.length_c   1.000
_cell.angle_alpha   90.00
_cell.angle_beta   90.00
_cell.angle_gamma   90.00
#
_symmetry.space_group_name_H-M   'P 1'
#
loop_
_entity.id
_entity.type
_entity.pdbx_description
1 polymer ?
#
loop_
_entity_poly.entity_id
_entity_poly.type
_entity_poly.pdbx_seq_one_letter_code
_entity_poly.pdbx_strand_id
1 'polypeptide(L)'
;SPIATFADSADSAENAAGILDTYVKEGSQQNFSHDERLWISNTNYYGNRLTYLKVVDLPRLGANHFITSAKLCVRNVYAPTANTAIMCTEVLEDWDPETITYDHQPDVSGVYQDYCRVLKNQYSWKEFDVTSLARKWYLGENHGVQLSAPKSESSFSQLHSSETVNQPYF
;
A
#
# COMPACT_ATOMS: atom_id res chain seq x y z
N SER A 1 -14.05 -11.80 -19.99
CA SER A 1 -13.07 -12.56 -19.21
C SER A 1 -12.56 -11.73 -18.04
N PRO A 2 -12.39 -12.32 -16.86
CA PRO A 2 -11.80 -11.61 -15.75
C PRO A 2 -10.35 -11.27 -16.05
N ILE A 3 -9.91 -10.09 -15.60
CA ILE A 3 -8.52 -9.67 -15.72
C ILE A 3 -7.79 -10.11 -14.45
N ALA A 4 -7.87 -11.38 -14.14
CA ALA A 4 -7.17 -11.98 -13.02
C ALA A 4 -5.64 -12.03 -13.25
N THR A 5 -5.21 -11.83 -14.49
CA THR A 5 -3.80 -11.89 -14.90
C THR A 5 -2.96 -10.72 -14.39
N PHE A 6 -3.55 -9.70 -13.77
CA PHE A 6 -2.74 -8.64 -13.15
C PHE A 6 -1.82 -9.17 -12.07
N ALA A 7 -2.29 -10.15 -11.30
CA ALA A 7 -1.47 -10.78 -10.28
C ALA A 7 -0.35 -11.64 -10.89
N ASP A 8 -0.60 -12.25 -12.05
CA ASP A 8 0.36 -13.12 -12.72
C ASP A 8 1.49 -12.34 -13.40
N SER A 9 1.25 -11.07 -13.70
CA SER A 9 2.27 -10.20 -14.27
C SER A 9 3.08 -9.45 -13.23
N ALA A 10 2.88 -9.77 -11.98
CA ALA A 10 3.53 -9.14 -10.84
C ALA A 10 5.05 -9.28 -10.81
N ASP A 11 5.57 -10.30 -11.45
CA ASP A 11 7.01 -10.51 -11.57
C ASP A 11 7.66 -9.63 -12.66
N SER A 12 6.85 -8.90 -13.44
CA SER A 12 7.40 -8.02 -14.45
C SER A 12 7.70 -6.64 -13.85
N ALA A 13 8.87 -6.11 -14.16
CA ALA A 13 9.26 -4.76 -13.76
C ALA A 13 8.28 -3.69 -14.25
N GLU A 14 7.57 -3.96 -15.33
CA GLU A 14 6.59 -3.04 -15.91
C GLU A 14 5.40 -2.77 -15.01
N ASN A 15 4.90 -3.79 -14.30
CA ASN A 15 3.77 -3.60 -13.39
C ASN A 15 4.17 -2.87 -12.11
N ALA A 16 5.37 -3.13 -11.63
CA ALA A 16 5.88 -2.48 -10.44
C ALA A 16 6.17 -0.99 -10.70
N ALA A 17 6.54 -0.62 -11.90
CA ALA A 17 6.86 0.76 -12.28
C ALA A 17 5.64 1.71 -12.21
N GLY A 18 4.43 1.17 -12.20
CA GLY A 18 3.20 1.95 -12.12
C GLY A 18 2.74 2.27 -10.70
N ILE A 19 3.52 1.99 -9.67
CA ILE A 19 3.15 2.25 -8.29
C ILE A 19 3.97 3.39 -7.73
N LEU A 20 3.27 4.43 -7.25
CA LEU A 20 3.84 5.49 -6.44
C LEU A 20 3.68 5.12 -4.97
N ASP A 21 4.74 5.27 -4.19
CA ASP A 21 4.70 5.00 -2.76
C ASP A 21 5.56 5.96 -1.96
N THR A 22 5.18 6.14 -0.71
CA THR A 22 5.91 6.91 0.29
C THR A 22 5.35 6.59 1.68
N TYR A 23 5.99 7.12 2.71
CA TYR A 23 5.40 7.10 4.03
C TYR A 23 5.55 8.48 4.69
N VAL A 24 4.75 8.70 5.74
CA VAL A 24 4.80 9.90 6.56
C VAL A 24 5.13 9.51 8.00
N LYS A 25 5.82 10.40 8.71
CA LYS A 25 6.28 10.17 10.08
C LYS A 25 5.82 11.31 10.96
N GLU A 26 5.15 11.00 12.07
CA GLU A 26 4.72 11.97 13.07
C GLU A 26 5.91 12.80 13.56
N GLY A 27 5.72 14.12 13.61
CA GLY A 27 6.77 15.05 14.04
C GLY A 27 7.84 15.34 12.99
N SER A 28 7.70 14.82 11.79
CA SER A 28 8.65 15.07 10.68
C SER A 28 7.95 15.77 9.52
N GLN A 29 8.60 16.77 8.96
CA GLN A 29 8.20 17.42 7.72
C GLN A 29 9.00 16.92 6.51
N GLN A 30 9.82 15.89 6.72
CA GLN A 30 10.60 15.28 5.66
C GLN A 30 9.71 14.46 4.74
N ASN A 31 10.03 14.44 3.45
CA ASN A 31 9.43 13.55 2.47
C ASN A 31 10.28 12.30 2.30
N PHE A 32 9.64 11.14 2.18
CA PHE A 32 10.30 9.83 2.15
C PHE A 32 10.03 9.05 0.86
N SER A 33 9.70 9.75 -0.23
CA SER A 33 9.32 9.09 -1.50
C SER A 33 10.44 8.25 -2.15
N HIS A 34 11.69 8.50 -1.78
CA HIS A 34 12.84 7.78 -2.34
C HIS A 34 13.46 6.76 -1.37
N ASP A 35 12.81 6.50 -0.24
CA ASP A 35 13.27 5.48 0.69
C ASP A 35 13.03 4.07 0.14
N GLU A 36 13.98 3.18 0.40
CA GLU A 36 13.87 1.77 0.02
C GLU A 36 12.87 1.00 0.90
N ARG A 37 12.46 1.58 2.02
CA ARG A 37 11.54 0.99 2.98
C ARG A 37 10.33 1.87 3.19
N LEU A 38 9.19 1.21 3.34
CA LEU A 38 7.95 1.83 3.75
C LEU A 38 7.67 1.44 5.20
N TRP A 39 7.44 2.44 6.06
CA TRP A 39 7.25 2.23 7.48
C TRP A 39 5.78 2.34 7.86
N ILE A 40 5.37 1.42 8.73
CA ILE A 40 4.04 1.41 9.33
C ILE A 40 4.24 1.18 10.82
N SER A 41 3.86 2.15 11.65
CA SER A 41 4.12 2.07 13.09
C SER A 41 3.11 2.90 13.88
N ASN A 42 2.78 2.43 15.08
CA ASN A 42 2.07 3.18 16.10
C ASN A 42 2.70 2.97 17.47
N THR A 43 3.95 2.53 17.54
CA THR A 43 4.66 2.33 18.79
C THR A 43 5.13 3.65 19.38
N ASN A 44 5.30 3.71 20.70
CA ASN A 44 5.86 4.89 21.36
C ASN A 44 7.31 5.14 20.96
N TYR A 45 8.05 4.10 20.61
CA TYR A 45 9.47 4.20 20.23
C TYR A 45 9.66 4.78 18.83
N TYR A 46 8.89 4.29 17.85
CA TYR A 46 9.01 4.73 16.46
C TYR A 46 8.07 5.86 16.08
N GLY A 47 7.08 6.17 16.95
CA GLY A 47 6.02 7.12 16.64
C GLY A 47 5.03 6.59 15.61
N ASN A 48 4.08 7.43 15.22
CA ASN A 48 3.11 7.08 14.18
C ASN A 48 3.74 7.24 12.80
N ARG A 49 3.68 6.19 12.00
CA ARG A 49 4.12 6.20 10.60
C ARG A 49 3.06 5.49 9.76
N LEU A 50 2.73 6.08 8.65
CA LEU A 50 1.69 5.63 7.73
C LEU A 50 2.26 5.57 6.33
N THR A 51 1.94 4.52 5.60
CA THR A 51 2.39 4.30 4.22
C THR A 51 1.25 4.58 3.25
N TYR A 52 1.58 5.21 2.12
CA TYR A 52 0.66 5.51 1.03
C TYR A 52 1.14 4.87 -0.26
N LEU A 53 0.22 4.23 -0.98
CA LEU A 53 0.46 3.55 -2.25
C LEU A 53 -0.61 3.95 -3.25
N LYS A 54 -0.20 4.19 -4.50
CA LYS A 54 -1.12 4.52 -5.58
C LYS A 54 -0.68 3.84 -6.88
N VAL A 55 -1.59 3.11 -7.51
CA VAL A 55 -1.36 2.53 -8.83
C VAL A 55 -1.66 3.58 -9.89
N VAL A 56 -0.66 4.02 -10.65
CA VAL A 56 -0.80 5.13 -11.60
C VAL A 56 -0.95 4.68 -13.05
N ASP A 57 -0.36 3.54 -13.41
CA ASP A 57 -0.45 2.98 -14.74
C ASP A 57 -1.34 1.75 -14.72
N LEU A 58 -2.66 1.99 -14.69
CA LEU A 58 -3.62 0.88 -14.70
C LEU A 58 -3.56 0.18 -16.05
N PRO A 59 -3.46 -1.16 -16.06
CA PRO A 59 -3.53 -1.92 -17.30
C PRO A 59 -4.84 -1.66 -18.04
N ARG A 60 -4.78 -1.60 -19.37
CA ARG A 60 -5.96 -1.32 -20.19
C ARG A 60 -6.94 -2.48 -20.13
N LEU A 61 -8.22 -2.17 -19.86
CA LEU A 61 -9.31 -3.15 -19.94
C LEU A 61 -9.79 -3.25 -21.40
N GLY A 62 -9.91 -4.49 -21.90
CA GLY A 62 -10.54 -4.74 -23.19
C GLY A 62 -12.04 -4.44 -23.18
N ALA A 63 -12.64 -4.29 -24.36
CA ALA A 63 -14.07 -4.12 -24.49
C ALA A 63 -14.82 -5.32 -23.86
N ASN A 64 -15.88 -5.04 -23.12
CA ASN A 64 -16.70 -6.04 -22.43
C ASN A 64 -15.94 -6.82 -21.33
N HIS A 65 -14.81 -6.31 -20.87
CA HIS A 65 -14.10 -6.86 -19.72
C HIS A 65 -14.43 -6.06 -18.45
N PHE A 66 -14.45 -6.77 -17.33
CA PHE A 66 -14.66 -6.15 -16.02
C PHE A 66 -13.74 -6.82 -14.98
N ILE A 67 -13.47 -6.11 -13.91
CA ILE A 67 -12.61 -6.61 -12.84
C ILE A 67 -13.41 -7.56 -11.96
N THR A 68 -12.95 -8.80 -11.82
CA THR A 68 -13.50 -9.77 -10.88
C THR A 68 -12.66 -9.89 -9.62
N SER A 69 -11.36 -9.60 -9.72
CA SER A 69 -10.43 -9.63 -8.59
C SER A 69 -9.26 -8.68 -8.85
N ALA A 70 -8.90 -7.92 -7.83
CA ALA A 70 -7.71 -7.07 -7.85
C ALA A 70 -7.05 -7.12 -6.48
N LYS A 71 -5.73 -7.30 -6.47
CA LYS A 71 -4.93 -7.39 -5.26
C LYS A 71 -3.75 -6.47 -5.33
N LEU A 72 -3.47 -5.80 -4.22
CA LEU A 72 -2.23 -5.05 -4.01
C LEU A 72 -1.31 -5.90 -3.15
N CYS A 73 -0.09 -6.11 -3.63
CA CYS A 73 0.86 -7.02 -3.00
C CYS A 73 2.10 -6.26 -2.54
N VAL A 74 2.51 -6.50 -1.31
CA VAL A 74 3.69 -5.89 -0.68
C VAL A 74 4.49 -6.97 0.05
N ARG A 75 5.78 -6.73 0.23
CA ARG A 75 6.66 -7.68 0.93
C ARG A 75 7.31 -7.03 2.13
N ASN A 76 7.30 -7.72 3.28
CA ASN A 76 7.97 -7.22 4.48
C ASN A 76 9.50 -7.36 4.36
N VAL A 77 10.21 -6.38 4.95
CA VAL A 77 11.68 -6.30 4.93
C VAL A 77 12.30 -7.18 5.99
N TYR A 78 11.64 -7.32 7.14
CA TYR A 78 12.16 -8.13 8.24
C TYR A 78 11.05 -8.97 8.86
N ALA A 79 11.44 -10.06 9.53
CA ALA A 79 10.49 -10.91 10.22
C ALA A 79 10.12 -10.30 11.58
N PRO A 80 8.84 -10.08 11.86
CA PRO A 80 8.43 -9.51 13.13
C PRO A 80 8.69 -10.48 14.29
N THR A 81 8.86 -9.91 15.48
CA THR A 81 9.06 -10.69 16.71
C THR A 81 7.75 -11.16 17.34
N ALA A 82 6.64 -10.61 16.89
CA ALA A 82 5.28 -10.97 17.33
C ALA A 82 4.32 -10.88 16.16
N ASN A 83 3.24 -11.64 16.22
CA ASN A 83 2.18 -11.54 15.22
C ASN A 83 1.54 -10.15 15.28
N THR A 84 1.30 -9.57 14.11
CA THR A 84 0.63 -8.28 13.97
C THR A 84 -0.23 -8.28 12.70
N ALA A 85 -0.72 -7.13 12.31
CA ALA A 85 -1.48 -6.95 11.08
C ALA A 85 -1.16 -5.60 10.45
N ILE A 86 -1.46 -5.47 9.17
CA ILE A 86 -1.42 -4.22 8.44
C ILE A 86 -2.82 -3.95 7.93
N MET A 87 -3.35 -2.76 8.21
CA MET A 87 -4.67 -2.33 7.77
C MET A 87 -4.55 -1.53 6.48
N CYS A 88 -5.47 -1.75 5.55
CA CYS A 88 -5.55 -1.04 4.27
C CYS A 88 -6.82 -0.19 4.23
N THR A 89 -6.69 1.08 3.91
CA THR A 89 -7.80 2.04 3.91
C THR A 89 -7.80 2.83 2.61
N GLU A 90 -8.99 3.09 2.06
CA GLU A 90 -9.14 3.92 0.87
C GLU A 90 -8.75 5.37 1.15
N VAL A 91 -7.93 5.96 0.29
CA VAL A 91 -7.63 7.40 0.31
C VAL A 91 -8.68 8.14 -0.52
N LEU A 92 -9.19 9.25 0.01
CA LEU A 92 -10.33 9.99 -0.56
C LEU A 92 -9.94 11.29 -1.26
N GLU A 93 -8.70 11.73 -1.12
CA GLU A 93 -8.19 12.97 -1.71
C GLU A 93 -6.89 12.73 -2.46
N ASP A 94 -6.60 13.59 -3.43
CA ASP A 94 -5.32 13.55 -4.13
C ASP A 94 -4.15 13.85 -3.19
N TRP A 95 -3.02 13.26 -3.51
CA TRP A 95 -1.77 13.49 -2.82
C TRP A 95 -0.59 13.31 -3.80
N ASP A 96 0.53 13.91 -3.46
CA ASP A 96 1.76 13.84 -4.24
C ASP A 96 2.83 13.15 -3.40
N PRO A 97 3.43 12.04 -3.86
CA PRO A 97 4.45 11.32 -3.11
C PRO A 97 5.68 12.18 -2.81
N GLU A 98 5.95 13.20 -3.61
CA GLU A 98 7.12 14.09 -3.44
C GLU A 98 6.89 15.19 -2.40
N THR A 99 5.65 15.47 -1.99
CA THR A 99 5.32 16.60 -1.11
C THR A 99 4.57 16.21 0.15
N ILE A 100 3.97 15.03 0.20
CA ILE A 100 3.17 14.58 1.34
C ILE A 100 4.01 14.50 2.62
N THR A 101 3.44 14.98 3.74
CA THR A 101 4.02 14.90 5.08
C THR A 101 2.97 14.47 6.08
N TYR A 102 3.37 14.15 7.31
CA TYR A 102 2.42 13.73 8.35
C TYR A 102 1.36 14.80 8.64
N ASP A 103 1.74 16.07 8.64
CA ASP A 103 0.81 17.18 8.93
C ASP A 103 -0.09 17.55 7.75
N HIS A 104 0.20 17.03 6.56
CA HIS A 104 -0.54 17.30 5.32
C HIS A 104 -0.94 16.00 4.63
N GLN A 105 -1.61 15.14 5.39
CA GLN A 105 -2.11 13.87 4.88
C GLN A 105 -3.47 14.05 4.19
N PRO A 106 -3.76 13.27 3.13
CA PRO A 106 -5.09 13.25 2.54
C PRO A 106 -6.09 12.57 3.47
N ASP A 107 -7.37 12.91 3.32
CA ASP A 107 -8.45 12.22 4.01
C ASP A 107 -8.56 10.77 3.57
N VAL A 108 -8.92 9.91 4.50
CA VAL A 108 -9.13 8.48 4.27
C VAL A 108 -10.52 8.06 4.70
N SER A 109 -10.99 6.92 4.19
CA SER A 109 -12.27 6.34 4.58
C SER A 109 -12.30 6.02 6.08
N GLY A 110 -13.48 6.13 6.68
CA GLY A 110 -13.69 5.75 8.07
C GLY A 110 -13.75 4.25 8.32
N VAL A 111 -13.72 3.43 7.26
CA VAL A 111 -13.74 1.97 7.36
C VAL A 111 -12.55 1.38 6.62
N TYR A 112 -12.06 0.24 7.11
CA TYR A 112 -10.98 -0.46 6.44
C TYR A 112 -11.47 -1.15 5.17
N GLN A 113 -10.65 -1.11 4.12
CA GLN A 113 -10.89 -1.86 2.89
C GLN A 113 -10.56 -3.34 3.08
N ASP A 114 -9.42 -3.60 3.70
CA ASP A 114 -8.93 -4.95 3.97
C ASP A 114 -7.83 -4.89 5.03
N TYR A 115 -7.37 -6.05 5.46
CA TYR A 115 -6.20 -6.18 6.32
C TYR A 115 -5.46 -7.47 5.98
N CYS A 116 -4.17 -7.52 6.31
CA CYS A 116 -3.41 -8.76 6.24
C CYS A 116 -2.65 -9.01 7.54
N ARG A 117 -2.46 -10.27 7.86
CA ARG A 117 -1.68 -10.68 9.03
C ARG A 117 -0.19 -10.73 8.68
N VAL A 118 0.64 -10.25 9.60
CA VAL A 118 2.09 -10.34 9.52
C VAL A 118 2.53 -11.26 10.64
N LEU A 119 2.91 -12.48 10.27
CA LEU A 119 3.21 -13.52 11.24
C LEU A 119 4.67 -13.43 11.71
N LYS A 120 4.86 -13.78 12.99
CA LYS A 120 6.17 -13.85 13.63
C LYS A 120 7.13 -14.72 12.82
N ASN A 121 8.35 -14.22 12.65
CA ASN A 121 9.46 -14.92 11.97
C ASN A 121 9.19 -15.29 10.49
N GLN A 122 8.28 -14.56 9.81
CA GLN A 122 7.98 -14.82 8.40
C GLN A 122 8.33 -13.63 7.52
N TYR A 123 9.01 -13.94 6.42
CA TYR A 123 9.21 -13.03 5.29
C TYR A 123 8.32 -13.51 4.16
N SER A 124 7.33 -12.72 3.78
CA SER A 124 6.42 -13.16 2.73
C SER A 124 5.76 -11.97 2.05
N TRP A 125 5.22 -12.23 0.87
CA TRP A 125 4.32 -11.32 0.19
C TRP A 125 3.00 -11.25 0.96
N LYS A 126 2.49 -10.02 1.13
CA LYS A 126 1.20 -9.73 1.75
C LYS A 126 0.27 -9.21 0.67
N GLU A 127 -0.98 -9.65 0.71
CA GLU A 127 -1.98 -9.28 -0.28
C GLU A 127 -3.14 -8.54 0.39
N PHE A 128 -3.59 -7.47 -0.27
CA PHE A 128 -4.81 -6.75 0.10
C PHE A 128 -5.80 -6.87 -1.04
N ASP A 129 -7.03 -7.25 -0.73
CA ASP A 129 -8.13 -7.24 -1.69
C ASP A 129 -8.58 -5.80 -1.90
N VAL A 130 -8.30 -5.28 -3.09
CA VAL A 130 -8.67 -3.93 -3.50
C VAL A 130 -9.63 -3.95 -4.69
N THR A 131 -10.37 -5.04 -4.87
CA THR A 131 -11.26 -5.23 -6.02
C THR A 131 -12.26 -4.09 -6.19
N SER A 132 -12.97 -3.71 -5.11
CA SER A 132 -13.93 -2.61 -5.17
C SER A 132 -13.27 -1.26 -5.45
N LEU A 133 -12.09 -1.04 -4.91
CA LEU A 133 -11.31 0.19 -5.16
C LEU A 133 -10.81 0.24 -6.60
N ALA A 134 -10.30 -0.87 -7.12
CA ALA A 134 -9.81 -0.94 -8.49
C ALA A 134 -10.89 -0.56 -9.51
N ARG A 135 -12.13 -0.97 -9.27
CA ARG A 135 -13.26 -0.55 -10.10
C ARG A 135 -13.45 0.97 -10.11
N LYS A 136 -13.32 1.62 -8.95
CA LYS A 136 -13.36 3.09 -8.85
C LYS A 136 -12.17 3.73 -9.57
N TRP A 137 -10.98 3.15 -9.44
CA TRP A 137 -9.78 3.68 -10.08
C TRP A 137 -9.92 3.75 -11.60
N TYR A 138 -10.52 2.73 -12.22
CA TYR A 138 -10.79 2.73 -13.65
C TYR A 138 -11.85 3.75 -14.06
N LEU A 139 -12.67 4.23 -13.12
CA LEU A 139 -13.64 5.31 -13.35
C LEU A 139 -13.05 6.71 -13.11
N GLY A 140 -11.77 6.80 -12.79
CA GLY A 140 -11.08 8.07 -12.56
C GLY A 140 -10.98 8.47 -11.09
N GLU A 141 -11.54 7.71 -10.16
CA GLU A 141 -11.47 7.97 -8.72
C GLU A 141 -10.31 7.18 -8.09
N ASN A 142 -9.08 7.57 -8.44
CA ASN A 142 -7.89 6.86 -7.99
C ASN A 142 -7.02 7.76 -7.11
N HIS A 143 -7.13 7.57 -5.81
CA HIS A 143 -6.28 8.24 -4.81
C HIS A 143 -5.41 7.23 -4.04
N GLY A 144 -5.46 5.95 -4.40
CA GLY A 144 -4.66 4.91 -3.76
C GLY A 144 -5.17 4.47 -2.40
N VAL A 145 -4.26 3.94 -1.61
CA VAL A 145 -4.56 3.39 -0.29
C VAL A 145 -3.55 3.87 0.75
N GLN A 146 -3.99 3.87 2.02
CA GLN A 146 -3.14 4.06 3.19
C GLN A 146 -2.98 2.72 3.90
N LEU A 147 -1.75 2.38 4.24
CA LEU A 147 -1.44 1.24 5.10
C LEU A 147 -1.11 1.75 6.50
N SER A 148 -1.74 1.16 7.50
CA SER A 148 -1.63 1.59 8.89
C SER A 148 -1.49 0.40 9.84
N ALA A 149 -0.99 0.68 11.06
CA ALA A 149 -0.96 -0.29 12.13
C ALA A 149 -2.36 -0.45 12.77
N PRO A 150 -2.67 -1.63 13.36
CA PRO A 150 -3.92 -1.82 14.09
C PRO A 150 -4.03 -0.82 15.24
N LYS A 151 -5.22 -0.24 15.44
CA LYS A 151 -5.45 0.74 16.51
C LYS A 151 -5.43 0.11 17.90
N SER A 152 -5.72 -1.18 18.01
CA SER A 152 -5.89 -1.89 19.26
C SER A 152 -4.60 -2.40 19.88
N GLU A 153 -3.48 -2.29 19.17
CA GLU A 153 -2.19 -2.82 19.64
C GLU A 153 -1.02 -2.00 19.12
N SER A 154 0.09 -2.01 19.85
CA SER A 154 1.34 -1.43 19.36
C SER A 154 1.93 -2.32 18.28
N SER A 155 2.20 -1.76 17.12
CA SER A 155 2.65 -2.51 15.95
C SER A 155 3.68 -1.72 15.15
N PHE A 156 4.57 -2.47 14.50
CA PHE A 156 5.63 -1.94 13.68
C PHE A 156 5.89 -2.90 12.53
N SER A 157 5.94 -2.36 11.32
CA SER A 157 6.22 -3.11 10.10
C SER A 157 7.06 -2.29 9.15
N GLN A 158 7.91 -2.96 8.38
CA GLN A 158 8.66 -2.36 7.28
C GLN A 158 8.42 -3.16 6.01
N LEU A 159 8.15 -2.48 4.92
CA LEU A 159 7.90 -3.05 3.61
C LEU A 159 8.92 -2.57 2.60
N HIS A 160 9.16 -3.36 1.55
CA HIS A 160 9.93 -2.92 0.41
C HIS A 160 9.15 -1.88 -0.38
N SER A 161 9.81 -0.77 -0.74
CA SER A 161 9.22 0.27 -1.57
C SER A 161 9.44 0.00 -3.06
N SER A 162 8.90 0.88 -3.91
CA SER A 162 9.13 0.88 -5.35
C SER A 162 10.59 1.13 -5.74
N GLU A 163 11.43 1.55 -4.81
CA GLU A 163 12.86 1.76 -5.01
C GLU A 163 13.69 0.47 -4.90
N THR A 164 13.06 -0.69 -4.66
CA THR A 164 13.74 -1.97 -4.48
C THR A 164 13.30 -3.01 -5.50
N VAL A 165 14.05 -4.13 -5.58
CA VAL A 165 13.70 -5.26 -6.46
C VAL A 165 12.47 -6.04 -5.98
N ASN A 166 12.09 -5.91 -4.70
CA ASN A 166 10.87 -6.51 -4.12
C ASN A 166 9.74 -5.49 -4.03
N GLN A 167 9.57 -4.68 -5.06
CA GLN A 167 8.59 -3.60 -5.14
C GLN A 167 7.17 -4.08 -4.89
N PRO A 168 6.30 -3.21 -4.34
CA PRO A 168 4.87 -3.46 -4.35
C PRO A 168 4.36 -3.67 -5.78
N TYR A 169 3.32 -4.47 -5.93
CA TYR A 169 2.69 -4.66 -7.23
C TYR A 169 1.18 -4.85 -7.10
N PHE A 170 0.54 -4.65 -8.23
CA PHE A 170 -0.91 -4.70 -8.36
C PHE A 170 -1.34 -5.77 -9.37
#